data_7cc31c3bc3477a185499f01d923293cb
#
_entry.id   7cc31c3bc3477a185499f01d923293cb
#
_cell.length_a   1.000
_cell.length_b   1.000
_cell.length_c   1.000
_cell.angle_alpha   90.00
_cell.angle_beta   90.00
_cell.angle_gamma   90.00
#
_symmetry.space_group_name_H-M   'P 1'
#
loop_
_entity.id
_entity.type
_entity.pdbx_description
1 polymer ?
#
loop_
_entity_poly.entity_id
_entity_poly.type
_entity_poly.pdbx_seq_one_letter_code
_entity_poly.pdbx_strand_id
1 'polypeptide(L)'
;MQISERVRTMKPSLTLSVNTRAMELRAQGIQVTSLAVGEPDFPTPKHICEAAKAAIDANFCRYTAVPGIPELRAAVGGYFKKFYGEDIAPECTIVSAGGKHALYNFMQASINPGDEVLLPAPYWVSYPYTIQLAGGVPVIVQASLEQGFKVTPEMLDAKCTDKTKLLVLNTPSNPTGAVYNAEELAAILDWADSRDVYVLTDEIYDQLVFAPAKMASAVHHFAKNPEKV
;
A
#
# COMPACT_ATOMS: atom_id res chain seq x y z
N MET A 1 28.95 3.61 -17.47
CA MET A 1 28.39 3.04 -16.23
C MET A 1 27.27 2.09 -16.62
N GLN A 2 27.26 0.85 -16.11
CA GLN A 2 26.15 -0.08 -16.36
C GLN A 2 25.13 0.05 -15.23
N ILE A 3 23.85 0.13 -15.58
CA ILE A 3 22.76 0.06 -14.60
C ILE A 3 22.61 -1.39 -14.10
N SER A 4 22.11 -1.55 -12.87
CA SER A 4 21.95 -2.88 -12.28
C SER A 4 20.96 -3.75 -13.07
N GLU A 5 21.17 -5.05 -13.07
CA GLU A 5 20.31 -6.03 -13.76
C GLU A 5 18.84 -5.89 -13.33
N ARG A 6 18.59 -5.78 -12.03
CA ARG A 6 17.23 -5.61 -11.47
C ARG A 6 16.50 -4.38 -11.99
N VAL A 7 17.21 -3.28 -12.30
CA VAL A 7 16.60 -2.09 -12.90
C VAL A 7 16.44 -2.27 -14.42
N ARG A 8 17.38 -2.95 -15.08
CA ARG A 8 17.33 -3.20 -16.51
C ARG A 8 16.16 -4.09 -16.93
N THR A 9 15.75 -5.01 -16.07
CA THR A 9 14.60 -5.90 -16.32
C THR A 9 13.24 -5.25 -16.05
N MET A 10 13.21 -4.07 -15.43
CA MET A 10 11.96 -3.36 -15.17
C MET A 10 11.40 -2.74 -16.47
N LYS A 11 10.10 -2.95 -16.68
CA LYS A 11 9.38 -2.29 -17.76
C LYS A 11 8.99 -0.86 -17.37
N PRO A 12 9.02 0.11 -18.31
CA PRO A 12 8.49 1.44 -18.07
C PRO A 12 7.03 1.41 -17.60
N SER A 13 6.66 2.32 -16.71
CA SER A 13 5.27 2.43 -16.24
C SER A 13 4.34 2.82 -17.40
N LEU A 14 3.38 1.95 -17.71
CA LEU A 14 2.34 2.22 -18.71
C LEU A 14 1.52 3.46 -18.35
N THR A 15 1.19 3.65 -17.07
CA THR A 15 0.44 4.81 -16.58
C THR A 15 1.19 6.13 -16.88
N LEU A 16 2.50 6.16 -16.61
CA LEU A 16 3.31 7.33 -16.90
C LEU A 16 3.41 7.59 -18.42
N SER A 17 3.56 6.55 -19.23
CA SER A 17 3.66 6.70 -20.69
C SER A 17 2.36 7.24 -21.29
N VAL A 18 1.20 6.76 -20.84
CA VAL A 18 -0.12 7.26 -21.27
C VAL A 18 -0.32 8.72 -20.83
N ASN A 19 0.05 9.06 -19.60
CA ASN A 19 -0.05 10.44 -19.11
C ASN A 19 0.87 11.39 -19.90
N THR A 20 2.12 11.00 -20.16
CA THR A 20 3.06 11.76 -20.98
C THR A 20 2.47 12.00 -22.38
N ARG A 21 1.89 10.97 -22.99
CA ARG A 21 1.26 11.10 -24.32
C ARG A 21 0.07 12.06 -24.31
N ALA A 22 -0.75 12.03 -23.26
CA ALA A 22 -1.86 12.96 -23.10
C ALA A 22 -1.37 14.43 -22.97
N MET A 23 -0.27 14.64 -22.24
CA MET A 23 0.35 15.96 -22.09
C MET A 23 0.92 16.47 -23.44
N GLU A 24 1.60 15.62 -24.20
CA GLU A 24 2.13 15.96 -25.53
C GLU A 24 1.01 16.40 -26.49
N LEU A 25 -0.10 15.65 -26.51
CA LEU A 25 -1.26 15.99 -27.37
C LEU A 25 -1.90 17.32 -26.96
N ARG A 26 -2.03 17.58 -25.66
CA ARG A 26 -2.53 18.88 -25.17
C ARG A 26 -1.60 20.03 -25.55
N ALA A 27 -0.29 19.83 -25.49
CA ALA A 27 0.69 20.82 -25.91
C ALA A 27 0.60 21.16 -27.42
N GLN A 28 0.07 20.23 -28.23
CA GLN A 28 -0.21 20.42 -29.66
C GLN A 28 -1.59 21.09 -29.92
N GLY A 29 -2.30 21.50 -28.86
CA GLY A 29 -3.63 22.10 -28.97
C GLY A 29 -4.77 21.08 -29.14
N ILE A 30 -4.49 19.77 -29.04
CA ILE A 30 -5.51 18.72 -29.13
C ILE A 30 -6.24 18.60 -27.80
N GLN A 31 -7.56 18.67 -27.83
CA GLN A 31 -8.38 18.45 -26.65
C GLN A 31 -8.38 16.97 -26.27
N VAL A 32 -7.84 16.64 -25.08
CA VAL A 32 -7.74 15.27 -24.59
C VAL A 32 -8.41 15.13 -23.22
N THR A 33 -9.38 14.22 -23.13
CA THR A 33 -9.91 13.74 -21.86
C THR A 33 -9.01 12.63 -21.36
N SER A 34 -8.33 12.85 -20.22
CA SER A 34 -7.40 11.86 -19.65
C SER A 34 -8.09 11.06 -18.54
N LEU A 35 -8.00 9.73 -18.65
CA LEU A 35 -8.41 8.77 -17.62
C LEU A 35 -7.20 7.97 -17.10
N ALA A 36 -5.97 8.49 -17.32
CA ALA A 36 -4.73 7.77 -17.08
C ALA A 36 -4.28 7.80 -15.62
N VAL A 37 -4.53 8.90 -14.92
CA VAL A 37 -4.11 9.12 -13.52
C VAL A 37 -5.31 9.62 -12.74
N GLY A 38 -5.58 8.99 -11.59
CA GLY A 38 -6.55 9.46 -10.60
C GLY A 38 -5.83 10.14 -9.44
N GLU A 39 -6.38 11.26 -9.01
CA GLU A 39 -5.97 11.96 -7.80
C GLU A 39 -7.21 12.53 -7.11
N PRO A 40 -7.18 12.75 -5.78
CA PRO A 40 -8.27 13.41 -5.09
C PRO A 40 -8.54 14.79 -5.69
N ASP A 41 -9.80 15.12 -5.92
CA ASP A 41 -10.25 16.40 -6.49
C ASP A 41 -10.34 17.51 -5.42
N PHE A 42 -10.19 17.18 -4.15
CA PHE A 42 -10.14 18.14 -3.05
C PHE A 42 -8.72 18.68 -2.83
N PRO A 43 -8.55 20.00 -2.66
CA PRO A 43 -7.26 20.55 -2.26
C PRO A 43 -6.90 20.13 -0.84
N THR A 44 -5.62 20.24 -0.49
CA THR A 44 -5.16 20.04 0.88
C THR A 44 -5.94 20.97 1.83
N PRO A 45 -6.50 20.48 2.94
CA PRO A 45 -7.24 21.31 3.89
C PRO A 45 -6.42 22.50 4.38
N LYS A 46 -7.09 23.66 4.48
CA LYS A 46 -6.42 24.94 4.81
C LYS A 46 -5.59 24.87 6.09
N HIS A 47 -6.10 24.23 7.15
CA HIS A 47 -5.38 24.10 8.42
C HIS A 47 -4.08 23.29 8.29
N ILE A 48 -4.02 22.31 7.39
CA ILE A 48 -2.79 21.54 7.11
C ILE A 48 -1.78 22.42 6.38
N CYS A 49 -2.23 23.19 5.38
CA CYS A 49 -1.39 24.14 4.66
C CYS A 49 -0.79 25.19 5.60
N GLU A 50 -1.60 25.75 6.50
CA GLU A 50 -1.14 26.76 7.47
C GLU A 50 -0.14 26.16 8.48
N ALA A 51 -0.36 24.93 8.95
CA ALA A 51 0.58 24.25 9.82
C ALA A 51 1.95 24.02 9.13
N ALA A 52 1.94 23.64 7.84
CA ALA A 52 3.17 23.47 7.07
C ALA A 52 3.93 24.78 6.90
N LYS A 53 3.23 25.91 6.61
CA LYS A 53 3.84 27.26 6.52
C LYS A 53 4.44 27.66 7.86
N ALA A 54 3.70 27.50 8.96
CA ALA A 54 4.19 27.82 10.28
C ALA A 54 5.45 27.03 10.68
N ALA A 55 5.53 25.75 10.29
CA ALA A 55 6.71 24.93 10.51
C ALA A 55 7.94 25.44 9.73
N ILE A 56 7.73 25.88 8.48
CA ILE A 56 8.78 26.49 7.65
C ILE A 56 9.26 27.81 8.29
N ASP A 57 8.33 28.68 8.67
CA ASP A 57 8.64 29.99 9.31
C ASP A 57 9.37 29.81 10.65
N ALA A 58 9.04 28.76 11.40
CA ALA A 58 9.73 28.35 12.62
C ALA A 58 11.10 27.69 12.37
N ASN A 59 11.53 27.57 11.08
CA ASN A 59 12.79 26.92 10.69
C ASN A 59 12.86 25.45 11.11
N PHE A 60 11.73 24.74 11.12
CA PHE A 60 11.65 23.32 11.39
C PHE A 60 12.06 22.49 10.13
N CYS A 61 13.31 22.67 9.72
CA CYS A 61 13.87 22.12 8.46
C CYS A 61 15.14 21.29 8.69
N ARG A 62 15.39 20.85 9.92
CA ARG A 62 16.60 20.10 10.27
C ARG A 62 16.34 18.60 10.28
N TYR A 63 17.41 17.81 10.44
CA TYR A 63 17.31 16.36 10.60
C TYR A 63 16.44 16.00 11.81
N THR A 64 15.63 14.96 11.62
CA THR A 64 14.78 14.36 12.66
C THR A 64 15.25 12.93 12.94
N ALA A 65 14.64 12.27 13.92
CA ALA A 65 14.83 10.84 14.13
C ALA A 65 14.39 10.05 12.87
N VAL A 66 15.09 8.96 12.56
CA VAL A 66 14.84 8.14 11.38
C VAL A 66 13.40 7.64 11.28
N PRO A 67 12.75 7.14 12.35
CA PRO A 67 11.36 6.69 12.26
C PRO A 67 10.33 7.83 12.23
N GLY A 68 10.74 9.07 12.27
CA GLY A 68 9.88 10.25 12.34
C GLY A 68 9.88 10.94 13.71
N ILE A 69 9.32 12.13 13.76
CA ILE A 69 9.23 12.90 15.02
C ILE A 69 8.24 12.23 15.99
N PRO A 70 8.53 12.25 17.30
CA PRO A 70 7.69 11.59 18.31
C PRO A 70 6.22 12.01 18.26
N GLU A 71 5.96 13.29 18.03
CA GLU A 71 4.62 13.86 17.97
C GLU A 71 3.80 13.27 16.83
N LEU A 72 4.40 13.09 15.64
CA LEU A 72 3.72 12.49 14.50
C LEU A 72 3.48 11.00 14.70
N ARG A 73 4.46 10.28 15.26
CA ARG A 73 4.31 8.86 15.58
C ARG A 73 3.21 8.64 16.62
N ALA A 74 3.12 9.48 17.65
CA ALA A 74 2.02 9.46 18.61
C ALA A 74 0.67 9.79 17.95
N ALA A 75 0.65 10.75 17.00
CA ALA A 75 -0.56 11.10 16.26
C ALA A 75 -1.07 9.96 15.38
N VAL A 76 -0.17 9.13 14.82
CA VAL A 76 -0.55 7.89 14.11
C VAL A 76 -1.25 6.91 15.05
N GLY A 77 -0.72 6.66 16.24
CA GLY A 77 -1.40 5.87 17.27
C GLY A 77 -2.77 6.44 17.63
N GLY A 78 -2.87 7.77 17.79
CA GLY A 78 -4.13 8.47 18.02
C GLY A 78 -5.15 8.30 16.88
N TYR A 79 -4.69 8.20 15.63
CA TYR A 79 -5.54 7.89 14.48
C TYR A 79 -6.17 6.50 14.61
N PHE A 80 -5.37 5.47 14.85
CA PHE A 80 -5.88 4.09 15.02
C PHE A 80 -6.82 3.98 16.21
N LYS A 81 -6.53 4.66 17.32
CA LYS A 81 -7.43 4.73 18.49
C LYS A 81 -8.77 5.36 18.13
N LYS A 82 -8.75 6.47 17.40
CA LYS A 82 -9.95 7.22 17.02
C LYS A 82 -10.86 6.44 16.07
N PHE A 83 -10.30 5.81 15.04
CA PHE A 83 -11.08 5.22 13.96
C PHE A 83 -11.33 3.72 14.14
N TYR A 84 -10.45 3.01 14.87
CA TYR A 84 -10.50 1.56 15.01
C TYR A 84 -10.54 1.09 16.47
N GLY A 85 -10.34 1.97 17.43
CA GLY A 85 -10.37 1.62 18.86
C GLY A 85 -9.08 0.98 19.37
N GLU A 86 -8.04 0.83 18.52
CA GLU A 86 -6.80 0.14 18.85
C GLU A 86 -5.69 1.10 19.28
N ASP A 87 -4.97 0.72 20.33
CA ASP A 87 -3.82 1.47 20.84
C ASP A 87 -2.53 0.97 20.15
N ILE A 88 -1.98 1.77 19.24
CA ILE A 88 -0.72 1.49 18.57
C ILE A 88 0.39 2.32 19.19
N ALA A 89 1.38 1.63 19.75
CA ALA A 89 2.53 2.28 20.38
C ALA A 89 3.37 3.04 19.33
N PRO A 90 3.90 4.23 19.66
CA PRO A 90 4.77 4.98 18.73
C PRO A 90 5.95 4.16 18.22
N GLU A 91 6.46 3.21 18.99
CA GLU A 91 7.57 2.32 18.63
C GLU A 91 7.22 1.41 17.44
N CYS A 92 5.94 1.12 17.23
CA CYS A 92 5.43 0.35 16.08
C CYS A 92 5.18 1.22 14.84
N THR A 93 5.61 2.50 14.85
CA THR A 93 5.31 3.45 13.78
C THR A 93 6.58 3.97 13.13
N ILE A 94 6.61 3.96 11.79
CA ILE A 94 7.65 4.57 10.96
C ILE A 94 6.98 5.51 9.94
N VAL A 95 7.46 6.76 9.89
CA VAL A 95 6.99 7.76 8.94
C VAL A 95 7.87 7.73 7.69
N SER A 96 7.25 7.66 6.53
CA SER A 96 7.93 7.65 5.23
C SER A 96 7.45 8.78 4.32
N ALA A 97 8.21 9.07 3.26
CA ALA A 97 7.82 10.06 2.24
C ALA A 97 6.74 9.50 1.30
N GLY A 98 5.55 9.24 1.86
CA GLY A 98 4.40 8.65 1.18
C GLY A 98 4.38 7.11 1.20
N GLY A 99 3.19 6.53 0.95
CA GLY A 99 2.94 5.09 1.04
C GLY A 99 3.86 4.25 0.14
N LYS A 100 4.14 4.70 -1.09
CA LYS A 100 5.08 4.00 -1.98
C LYS A 100 6.47 3.84 -1.36
N HIS A 101 6.96 4.85 -0.66
CA HIS A 101 8.26 4.79 0.03
C HIS A 101 8.19 3.82 1.22
N ALA A 102 7.10 3.83 1.98
CA ALA A 102 6.89 2.87 3.07
C ALA A 102 6.91 1.43 2.55
N LEU A 103 6.15 1.13 1.49
CA LEU A 103 6.12 -0.18 0.83
C LEU A 103 7.50 -0.61 0.32
N TYR A 104 8.21 0.29 -0.35
CA TYR A 104 9.57 0.00 -0.84
C TYR A 104 10.53 -0.34 0.31
N ASN A 105 10.54 0.46 1.37
CA ASN A 105 11.38 0.22 2.55
C ASN A 105 11.04 -1.11 3.22
N PHE A 106 9.75 -1.42 3.36
CA PHE A 106 9.30 -2.70 3.92
C PHE A 106 9.80 -3.88 3.07
N MET A 107 9.61 -3.84 1.76
CA MET A 107 10.08 -4.91 0.87
C MET A 107 11.60 -5.08 0.94
N GLN A 108 12.37 -3.98 0.97
CA GLN A 108 13.84 -4.06 1.09
C GLN A 108 14.29 -4.65 2.44
N ALA A 109 13.52 -4.42 3.50
CA ALA A 109 13.85 -4.92 4.84
C ALA A 109 13.43 -6.39 5.07
N SER A 110 12.38 -6.86 4.36
CA SER A 110 11.74 -8.14 4.68
C SER A 110 11.93 -9.24 3.63
N ILE A 111 12.22 -8.90 2.36
CA ILE A 111 12.26 -9.85 1.26
C ILE A 111 13.70 -10.19 0.87
N ASN A 112 14.01 -11.47 0.82
CA ASN A 112 15.27 -12.00 0.29
C ASN A 112 15.11 -12.45 -1.18
N PRO A 113 16.24 -12.57 -1.92
CA PRO A 113 16.19 -13.12 -3.27
C PRO A 113 15.54 -14.51 -3.33
N GLY A 114 14.48 -14.64 -4.11
CA GLY A 114 13.74 -15.88 -4.29
C GLY A 114 12.54 -16.08 -3.36
N ASP A 115 12.35 -15.23 -2.36
CA ASP A 115 11.12 -15.23 -1.54
C ASP A 115 9.92 -14.91 -2.44
N GLU A 116 8.83 -15.67 -2.28
CA GLU A 116 7.60 -15.46 -3.01
C GLU A 116 6.65 -14.54 -2.24
N VAL A 117 6.05 -13.61 -2.98
CA VAL A 117 5.06 -12.68 -2.45
C VAL A 117 3.74 -12.87 -3.20
N LEU A 118 2.71 -13.33 -2.50
CA LEU A 118 1.36 -13.44 -3.06
C LEU A 118 0.80 -12.04 -3.32
N LEU A 119 0.31 -11.85 -4.54
CA LEU A 119 -0.22 -10.57 -5.00
C LEU A 119 -1.58 -10.75 -5.68
N PRO A 120 -2.70 -10.49 -4.98
CA PRO A 120 -4.03 -10.48 -5.57
C PRO A 120 -4.13 -9.51 -6.76
N ALA A 121 -4.69 -9.99 -7.86
CA ALA A 121 -4.92 -9.19 -9.07
C ALA A 121 -6.43 -9.00 -9.33
N PRO A 122 -6.87 -7.83 -9.83
CA PRO A 122 -6.07 -6.66 -10.25
C PRO A 122 -5.40 -5.92 -9.09
N TYR A 123 -4.22 -5.37 -9.32
CA TYR A 123 -3.40 -4.71 -8.30
C TYR A 123 -2.83 -3.37 -8.79
N TRP A 124 -2.40 -2.53 -7.87
CA TRP A 124 -1.65 -1.32 -8.19
C TRP A 124 -0.29 -1.66 -8.83
N VAL A 125 -0.03 -1.04 -9.96
CA VAL A 125 1.11 -1.34 -10.84
C VAL A 125 2.49 -1.29 -10.17
N SER A 126 2.63 -0.65 -9.00
CA SER A 126 3.91 -0.54 -8.32
C SER A 126 4.27 -1.77 -7.48
N TYR A 127 3.31 -2.58 -7.02
CA TYR A 127 3.61 -3.72 -6.14
C TYR A 127 4.61 -4.71 -6.75
N PRO A 128 4.40 -5.24 -7.98
CA PRO A 128 5.34 -6.21 -8.52
C PRO A 128 6.76 -5.64 -8.67
N TYR A 129 6.88 -4.34 -8.94
CA TYR A 129 8.20 -3.71 -9.08
C TYR A 129 8.90 -3.55 -7.73
N THR A 130 8.20 -3.21 -6.64
CA THR A 130 8.81 -3.14 -5.31
C THR A 130 9.27 -4.50 -4.83
N ILE A 131 8.50 -5.56 -5.10
CA ILE A 131 8.85 -6.95 -4.82
C ILE A 131 10.12 -7.36 -5.60
N GLN A 132 10.13 -7.15 -6.92
CA GLN A 132 11.26 -7.50 -7.79
C GLN A 132 12.53 -6.73 -7.44
N LEU A 133 12.43 -5.44 -7.08
CA LEU A 133 13.57 -4.64 -6.65
C LEU A 133 14.20 -5.15 -5.34
N ALA A 134 13.42 -5.78 -4.49
CA ALA A 134 13.92 -6.46 -3.29
C ALA A 134 14.49 -7.86 -3.59
N GLY A 135 14.35 -8.37 -4.83
CA GLY A 135 14.78 -9.71 -5.23
C GLY A 135 13.70 -10.78 -5.09
N GLY A 136 12.51 -10.41 -4.65
CA GLY A 136 11.36 -11.31 -4.49
C GLY A 136 10.69 -11.67 -5.82
N VAL A 137 9.86 -12.69 -5.77
CA VAL A 137 9.08 -13.21 -6.89
C VAL A 137 7.59 -12.91 -6.65
N PRO A 138 6.95 -12.02 -7.43
CA PRO A 138 5.53 -11.80 -7.31
C PRO A 138 4.74 -12.99 -7.86
N VAL A 139 3.94 -13.63 -7.00
CA VAL A 139 3.05 -14.75 -7.34
C VAL A 139 1.63 -14.22 -7.45
N ILE A 140 1.13 -14.15 -8.66
CA ILE A 140 -0.17 -13.53 -8.93
C ILE A 140 -1.32 -14.48 -8.58
N VAL A 141 -2.24 -13.99 -7.74
CA VAL A 141 -3.51 -14.67 -7.40
C VAL A 141 -4.65 -13.94 -8.10
N GLN A 142 -5.14 -14.54 -9.18
CA GLN A 142 -6.13 -13.90 -10.03
C GLN A 142 -7.52 -13.96 -9.39
N ALA A 143 -8.12 -12.80 -9.10
CA ALA A 143 -9.52 -12.67 -8.74
C ALA A 143 -10.35 -12.19 -9.94
N SER A 144 -11.57 -12.71 -10.06
CA SER A 144 -12.47 -12.36 -11.16
C SER A 144 -13.51 -11.31 -10.75
N LEU A 145 -14.21 -10.78 -11.75
CA LEU A 145 -15.34 -9.87 -11.52
C LEU A 145 -16.48 -10.56 -10.75
N GLU A 146 -16.74 -11.83 -11.04
CA GLU A 146 -17.77 -12.63 -10.36
C GLU A 146 -17.47 -12.81 -8.87
N GLN A 147 -16.19 -12.77 -8.49
CA GLN A 147 -15.70 -12.79 -7.11
C GLN A 147 -15.61 -11.39 -6.49
N GLY A 148 -16.08 -10.36 -7.19
CA GLY A 148 -15.94 -8.96 -6.74
C GLY A 148 -14.49 -8.50 -6.65
N PHE A 149 -13.57 -9.11 -7.42
CA PHE A 149 -12.13 -8.88 -7.39
C PHE A 149 -11.49 -9.13 -6.02
N LYS A 150 -12.06 -10.04 -5.22
CA LYS A 150 -11.55 -10.44 -3.92
C LYS A 150 -11.03 -11.88 -3.98
N VAL A 151 -9.92 -12.13 -3.30
CA VAL A 151 -9.37 -13.48 -3.14
C VAL A 151 -9.92 -14.13 -1.87
N THR A 152 -9.92 -15.45 -1.85
CA THR A 152 -10.28 -16.26 -0.68
C THR A 152 -9.07 -17.03 -0.15
N PRO A 153 -9.11 -17.56 1.09
CA PRO A 153 -8.07 -18.43 1.62
C PRO A 153 -7.70 -19.60 0.69
N GLU A 154 -8.69 -20.23 0.05
CA GLU A 154 -8.48 -21.37 -0.86
C GLU A 154 -7.69 -20.95 -2.11
N MET A 155 -7.97 -19.75 -2.63
CA MET A 155 -7.24 -19.21 -3.79
C MET A 155 -5.79 -18.89 -3.44
N LEU A 156 -5.54 -18.38 -2.24
CA LEU A 156 -4.21 -18.11 -1.72
C LEU A 156 -3.46 -19.41 -1.49
N ASP A 157 -4.11 -20.38 -0.87
CA ASP A 157 -3.55 -21.71 -0.58
C ASP A 157 -3.12 -22.45 -1.84
N ALA A 158 -3.90 -22.38 -2.91
CA ALA A 158 -3.58 -22.96 -4.19
C ALA A 158 -2.32 -22.37 -4.86
N LYS A 159 -1.83 -21.22 -4.41
CA LYS A 159 -0.62 -20.55 -4.90
C LYS A 159 0.51 -20.49 -3.87
N CYS A 160 0.23 -20.84 -2.64
CA CYS A 160 1.20 -20.85 -1.54
C CYS A 160 2.19 -22.00 -1.73
N THR A 161 3.47 -21.73 -1.49
CA THR A 161 4.56 -22.71 -1.50
C THR A 161 5.43 -22.52 -0.25
N ASP A 162 6.41 -23.38 -0.05
CA ASP A 162 7.39 -23.25 1.04
C ASP A 162 8.29 -22.00 0.92
N LYS A 163 8.23 -21.29 -0.22
CA LYS A 163 8.94 -20.03 -0.46
C LYS A 163 8.06 -18.82 -0.23
N THR A 164 6.77 -19.01 -0.02
CA THR A 164 5.84 -17.92 0.20
C THR A 164 6.08 -17.29 1.56
N LYS A 165 6.44 -16.02 1.56
CA LYS A 165 6.78 -15.29 2.77
C LYS A 165 5.78 -14.20 3.11
N LEU A 166 5.17 -13.59 2.10
CA LEU A 166 4.35 -12.40 2.26
C LEU A 166 3.11 -12.46 1.37
N LEU A 167 1.99 -11.96 1.89
CA LEU A 167 0.82 -11.56 1.14
C LEU A 167 0.72 -10.03 1.13
N VAL A 168 0.55 -9.41 -0.03
CA VAL A 168 0.21 -7.98 -0.14
C VAL A 168 -1.29 -7.87 -0.36
N LEU A 169 -2.00 -7.26 0.56
CA LEU A 169 -3.45 -7.06 0.49
C LEU A 169 -3.78 -5.57 0.50
N ASN A 170 -4.38 -5.06 -0.58
CA ASN A 170 -4.83 -3.67 -0.67
C ASN A 170 -6.35 -3.57 -0.54
N THR A 171 -6.81 -2.93 0.53
CA THR A 171 -8.23 -2.74 0.85
C THR A 171 -8.49 -1.42 1.57
N PRO A 172 -9.28 -0.49 1.00
CA PRO A 172 -9.92 -0.54 -0.33
C PRO A 172 -8.91 -0.61 -1.47
N SER A 173 -9.24 -1.39 -2.52
CA SER A 173 -8.29 -1.77 -3.56
C SER A 173 -8.13 -0.72 -4.65
N ASN A 174 -6.91 -0.50 -5.09
CA ASN A 174 -6.57 0.13 -6.36
C ASN A 174 -6.16 -0.96 -7.37
N PRO A 175 -6.87 -1.14 -8.53
CA PRO A 175 -7.77 -0.16 -9.16
C PRO A 175 -9.27 -0.44 -8.97
N THR A 176 -9.68 -1.51 -8.31
CA THR A 176 -11.05 -2.06 -8.40
C THR A 176 -12.04 -1.36 -7.46
N GLY A 177 -11.58 -0.71 -6.39
CA GLY A 177 -12.43 -0.20 -5.33
C GLY A 177 -13.03 -1.29 -4.43
N ALA A 178 -12.63 -2.55 -4.60
CA ALA A 178 -13.11 -3.66 -3.77
C ALA A 178 -12.71 -3.45 -2.31
N VAL A 179 -13.66 -3.74 -1.40
CA VAL A 179 -13.47 -3.62 0.04
C VAL A 179 -13.75 -4.98 0.67
N TYR A 180 -12.81 -5.52 1.41
CA TYR A 180 -13.03 -6.72 2.21
C TYR A 180 -13.84 -6.35 3.45
N ASN A 181 -14.88 -7.14 3.75
CA ASN A 181 -15.58 -7.02 5.02
C ASN A 181 -14.79 -7.69 6.15
N ALA A 182 -15.25 -7.54 7.40
CA ALA A 182 -14.54 -8.04 8.57
C ALA A 182 -14.35 -9.57 8.56
N GLU A 183 -15.35 -10.31 8.08
CA GLU A 183 -15.31 -11.77 8.02
C GLU A 183 -14.35 -12.26 6.93
N GLU A 184 -14.39 -11.64 5.75
CA GLU A 184 -13.48 -11.94 4.64
C GLU A 184 -12.03 -11.64 5.01
N LEU A 185 -11.77 -10.48 5.65
CA LEU A 185 -10.45 -10.09 6.09
C LEU A 185 -9.92 -11.03 7.17
N ALA A 186 -10.74 -11.34 8.18
CA ALA A 186 -10.36 -12.28 9.25
C ALA A 186 -9.99 -13.65 8.69
N ALA A 187 -10.77 -14.20 7.76
CA ALA A 187 -10.49 -15.49 7.15
C ALA A 187 -9.13 -15.51 6.42
N ILE A 188 -8.77 -14.41 5.73
CA ILE A 188 -7.45 -14.29 5.09
C ILE A 188 -6.33 -14.21 6.12
N LEU A 189 -6.50 -13.44 7.19
CA LEU A 189 -5.49 -13.28 8.23
C LEU A 189 -5.29 -14.58 9.03
N ASP A 190 -6.36 -15.29 9.36
CA ASP A 190 -6.31 -16.61 10.00
C ASP A 190 -5.61 -17.65 9.09
N TRP A 191 -5.87 -17.62 7.78
CA TRP A 191 -5.16 -18.44 6.81
C TRP A 191 -3.66 -18.12 6.82
N ALA A 192 -3.29 -16.84 6.77
CA ALA A 192 -1.89 -16.41 6.75
C ALA A 192 -1.15 -16.86 8.01
N ASP A 193 -1.78 -16.75 9.19
CA ASP A 193 -1.23 -17.26 10.45
C ASP A 193 -1.01 -18.77 10.40
N SER A 194 -1.96 -19.54 9.84
CA SER A 194 -1.87 -21.00 9.73
C SER A 194 -0.74 -21.47 8.80
N ARG A 195 -0.31 -20.61 7.87
CA ARG A 195 0.74 -20.87 6.87
C ARG A 195 2.08 -20.22 7.19
N ASP A 196 2.19 -19.51 8.29
CA ASP A 196 3.37 -18.72 8.66
C ASP A 196 3.74 -17.66 7.59
N VAL A 197 2.72 -17.07 6.96
CA VAL A 197 2.84 -16.02 5.94
C VAL A 197 2.57 -14.66 6.58
N TYR A 198 3.48 -13.72 6.41
CA TYR A 198 3.24 -12.33 6.83
C TYR A 198 2.22 -11.65 5.93
N VAL A 199 1.49 -10.68 6.48
CA VAL A 199 0.53 -9.90 5.69
C VAL A 199 0.90 -8.42 5.74
N LEU A 200 1.10 -7.82 4.58
CA LEU A 200 1.20 -6.38 4.41
C LEU A 200 -0.15 -5.88 3.91
N THR A 201 -0.86 -5.12 4.74
CA THR A 201 -2.10 -4.45 4.33
C THR A 201 -1.80 -3.02 3.89
N ASP A 202 -2.24 -2.67 2.69
CA ASP A 202 -2.25 -1.30 2.20
C ASP A 202 -3.67 -0.75 2.32
N GLU A 203 -3.87 0.08 3.33
CA GLU A 203 -5.17 0.66 3.69
C GLU A 203 -5.22 2.18 3.41
N ILE A 204 -4.45 2.65 2.41
CA ILE A 204 -4.33 4.08 2.07
C ILE A 204 -5.68 4.76 1.81
N TYR A 205 -6.70 4.00 1.42
CA TYR A 205 -8.04 4.49 1.10
C TYR A 205 -9.07 4.22 2.21
N ASP A 206 -8.65 3.96 3.43
CA ASP A 206 -9.52 3.55 4.55
C ASP A 206 -10.68 4.52 4.82
N GLN A 207 -10.50 5.82 4.56
CA GLN A 207 -11.52 6.85 4.70
C GLN A 207 -12.33 7.11 3.39
N LEU A 208 -12.05 6.35 2.32
CA LEU A 208 -12.73 6.47 1.03
C LEU A 208 -13.63 5.25 0.75
N VAL A 209 -14.42 4.87 1.75
CA VAL A 209 -15.36 3.75 1.67
C VAL A 209 -16.78 4.28 1.55
N PHE A 210 -17.51 3.85 0.51
CA PHE A 210 -18.87 4.28 0.23
C PHE A 210 -19.89 3.23 0.66
N ALA A 211 -21.01 3.69 1.22
CA ALA A 211 -22.09 2.80 1.61
C ALA A 211 -22.58 1.94 0.42
N PRO A 212 -22.97 0.67 0.62
CA PRO A 212 -23.16 0.00 1.91
C PRO A 212 -21.89 -0.63 2.51
N ALA A 213 -20.72 -0.57 1.81
CA ALA A 213 -19.48 -1.12 2.32
C ALA A 213 -19.04 -0.44 3.63
N LYS A 214 -18.34 -1.18 4.46
CA LYS A 214 -17.72 -0.68 5.69
C LYS A 214 -16.26 -1.09 5.70
N MET A 215 -15.39 -0.20 6.11
CA MET A 215 -13.97 -0.49 6.28
C MET A 215 -13.77 -1.53 7.39
N ALA A 216 -12.97 -2.54 7.08
CA ALA A 216 -12.37 -3.45 8.05
C ALA A 216 -10.86 -3.30 7.98
N SER A 217 -10.21 -3.05 9.10
CA SER A 217 -8.76 -2.85 9.16
C SER A 217 -8.07 -4.08 9.76
N ALA A 218 -6.92 -4.42 9.23
CA ALA A 218 -6.05 -5.46 9.77
C ALA A 218 -5.42 -5.06 11.12
N VAL A 219 -5.54 -3.80 11.54
CA VAL A 219 -5.00 -3.32 12.82
C VAL A 219 -5.50 -4.12 14.02
N HIS A 220 -6.75 -4.63 13.97
CA HIS A 220 -7.30 -5.48 15.02
C HIS A 220 -6.57 -6.84 15.15
N HIS A 221 -6.05 -7.34 14.03
CA HIS A 221 -5.24 -8.56 14.02
C HIS A 221 -3.82 -8.25 14.49
N PHE A 222 -3.23 -7.14 14.00
CA PHE A 222 -1.93 -6.65 14.46
C PHE A 222 -1.88 -6.45 15.98
N ALA A 223 -2.92 -5.87 16.59
CA ALA A 223 -2.97 -5.66 18.02
C ALA A 223 -2.90 -6.97 18.84
N LYS A 224 -3.33 -8.09 18.24
CA LYS A 224 -3.26 -9.44 18.86
C LYS A 224 -1.96 -10.16 18.50
N ASN A 225 -1.45 -9.97 17.29
CA ASN A 225 -0.31 -10.70 16.72
C ASN A 225 0.67 -9.72 16.05
N PRO A 226 1.35 -8.82 16.79
CA PRO A 226 2.15 -7.73 16.22
C PRO A 226 3.37 -8.19 15.41
N GLU A 227 3.69 -9.48 15.47
CA GLU A 227 4.81 -10.07 14.73
C GLU A 227 4.42 -10.57 13.34
N LYS A 228 3.12 -10.59 12.99
CA LYS A 228 2.60 -11.23 11.76
C LYS A 228 1.99 -10.25 10.74
N VAL A 229 1.60 -9.07 11.14
CA VAL A 229 0.94 -8.07 10.28
C VAL A 229 1.77 -6.80 10.18
#